data_ef442124c841396d63211d186586277e
#
_entry.id   ef442124c841396d63211d186586277e
#
_cell.length_a   1.000
_cell.length_b   1.000
_cell.length_c   1.000
_cell.angle_alpha   90.00
_cell.angle_beta   90.00
_cell.angle_gamma   90.00
#
_symmetry.space_group_name_H-M   'P 1'
#
loop_
_entity.id
_entity.type
_entity.pdbx_description
1 polymer ?
#
loop_
_entity_poly.entity_id
_entity_poly.type
_entity_poly.pdbx_seq_one_letter_code
_entity_poly.pdbx_strand_id
1 'polypeptide(L)'
;VGIKIENDNVKLFIPQVFREEKENIKNDRLLFLKSLALAKTFDKQSVKKGNDANNDVWPIDSYLWIIRDFLENGYYYNREKIYSRSNSGKIDWKRTLKQTPIYSDGNIIYDKMITSKISASNDIVAQTYRLCLKQSVDRIGWLFDYNFYVEIQQMFSISEMASAIRKELNQTFDDVKKLRYNHLLKILNNTEGNKMISSVCSYGITNYYYVFETMVDSIFGGISTNKSKYNPSGHWHLTGGRTGKASELRPDTIVKNEDKTYILDAKMYQYGCTHSMSDLPDTQSLQKQITYGDYVHNAIKDEHVRNAFILPYNKELEVFKNDPNLLC
;
A
#
# COMPACT_ATOMS: atom_id res chain seq x y z
N VAL A 1 10.45 -3.39 -11.17
CA VAL A 1 10.64 -3.15 -9.74
C VAL A 1 9.50 -3.83 -8.99
N GLY A 2 9.82 -4.67 -7.98
CA GLY A 2 8.78 -5.45 -7.29
C GLY A 2 9.28 -6.78 -6.74
N ILE A 3 8.38 -7.71 -6.56
CA ILE A 3 8.64 -9.05 -6.05
C ILE A 3 8.26 -10.06 -7.12
N LYS A 4 9.10 -11.04 -7.36
CA LYS A 4 8.85 -12.16 -8.26
C LYS A 4 9.05 -13.47 -7.52
N ILE A 5 8.11 -14.39 -7.68
CA ILE A 5 8.20 -15.75 -7.14
C ILE A 5 8.38 -16.70 -8.30
N GLU A 6 9.41 -17.51 -8.25
CA GLU A 6 9.71 -18.56 -9.22
C GLU A 6 10.14 -19.81 -8.44
N ASN A 7 9.43 -20.93 -8.61
CA ASN A 7 9.79 -22.21 -7.98
C ASN A 7 10.09 -22.09 -6.48
N ASP A 8 9.17 -21.46 -5.72
CA ASP A 8 9.31 -21.15 -4.28
C ASP A 8 10.44 -20.18 -3.91
N ASN A 9 11.20 -19.70 -4.87
CA ASN A 9 12.19 -18.65 -4.66
C ASN A 9 11.55 -17.28 -4.83
N VAL A 10 11.68 -16.45 -3.81
CA VAL A 10 11.20 -15.07 -3.84
C VAL A 10 12.36 -14.14 -4.15
N LYS A 11 12.24 -13.37 -5.23
CA LYS A 11 13.22 -12.38 -5.66
C LYS A 11 12.66 -10.99 -5.48
N LEU A 12 13.41 -10.13 -4.82
CA LEU A 12 13.10 -8.71 -4.67
C LEU A 12 13.87 -7.90 -5.70
N PHE A 13 13.15 -7.15 -6.54
CA PHE A 13 13.72 -6.25 -7.53
C PHE A 13 13.53 -4.81 -7.04
N ILE A 14 14.58 -4.24 -6.49
CA ILE A 14 14.59 -2.85 -6.01
C ILE A 14 15.06 -1.91 -7.13
N PRO A 15 14.66 -0.62 -7.11
CA PRO A 15 15.19 0.38 -8.03
C PRO A 15 16.70 0.51 -7.87
N GLN A 16 17.39 0.78 -8.96
CA GLN A 16 18.86 0.84 -9.00
C GLN A 16 19.45 1.93 -8.09
N VAL A 17 18.68 3.00 -7.85
CA VAL A 17 19.04 4.12 -6.97
C VAL A 17 18.68 3.88 -5.49
N PHE A 18 17.92 2.82 -5.21
CA PHE A 18 17.53 2.47 -3.84
C PHE A 18 18.60 1.58 -3.21
N ARG A 19 18.96 1.88 -1.99
CA ARG A 19 19.89 1.07 -1.21
C ARG A 19 19.27 0.67 0.10
N GLU A 20 19.49 -0.59 0.48
CA GLU A 20 19.10 -1.09 1.80
C GLU A 20 20.23 -0.80 2.80
N GLU A 21 19.91 -0.15 3.89
CA GLU A 21 20.84 0.04 5.02
C GLU A 21 20.82 -1.21 5.90
N LYS A 22 21.99 -1.76 6.22
CA LYS A 22 22.10 -2.99 7.01
C LYS A 22 21.38 -2.91 8.36
N GLU A 23 21.39 -1.73 8.98
CA GLU A 23 20.76 -1.50 10.28
C GLU A 23 19.24 -1.25 10.18
N ASN A 24 18.74 -0.85 9.00
CA ASN A 24 17.34 -0.45 8.76
C ASN A 24 16.63 -1.29 7.71
N ILE A 25 17.17 -2.44 7.33
CA ILE A 25 16.64 -3.29 6.24
C ILE A 25 15.12 -3.48 6.29
N LYS A 26 14.55 -3.70 7.49
CA LYS A 26 13.09 -3.88 7.66
C LYS A 26 12.31 -2.64 7.24
N ASN A 27 12.74 -1.48 7.71
CA ASN A 27 12.06 -0.22 7.43
C ASN A 27 12.19 0.15 5.96
N ASP A 28 13.36 -0.06 5.36
CA ASP A 28 13.63 0.22 3.95
C ASP A 28 12.76 -0.62 3.05
N ARG A 29 12.66 -1.92 3.31
CA ARG A 29 11.79 -2.83 2.56
C ARG A 29 10.31 -2.50 2.75
N LEU A 30 9.90 -2.10 3.97
CA LEU A 30 8.54 -1.65 4.23
C LEU A 30 8.21 -0.34 3.48
N LEU A 31 9.13 0.62 3.47
CA LEU A 31 8.98 1.86 2.70
C LEU A 31 8.90 1.58 1.21
N PHE A 32 9.76 0.69 0.70
CA PHE A 32 9.72 0.25 -0.68
C PHE A 32 8.37 -0.37 -1.06
N LEU A 33 7.83 -1.29 -0.25
CA LEU A 33 6.52 -1.88 -0.49
C LEU A 33 5.38 -0.87 -0.37
N LYS A 34 5.47 0.08 0.54
CA LYS A 34 4.51 1.20 0.62
C LYS A 34 4.53 2.05 -0.65
N SER A 35 5.72 2.33 -1.19
CA SER A 35 5.84 3.08 -2.46
C SER A 35 5.19 2.33 -3.63
N LEU A 36 5.35 1.01 -3.70
CA LEU A 36 4.67 0.16 -4.69
C LEU A 36 3.15 0.17 -4.51
N ALA A 37 2.66 0.13 -3.28
CA ALA A 37 1.23 0.18 -2.98
C ALA A 37 0.62 1.53 -3.37
N LEU A 38 1.30 2.63 -3.06
CA LEU A 38 0.89 3.98 -3.49
C LEU A 38 0.83 4.09 -5.01
N ALA A 39 1.83 3.59 -5.71
CA ALA A 39 1.86 3.61 -7.17
C ALA A 39 0.66 2.90 -7.80
N LYS A 40 0.18 1.80 -7.20
CA LYS A 40 -1.02 1.11 -7.69
C LYS A 40 -2.30 1.93 -7.53
N THR A 41 -2.36 2.87 -6.60
CA THR A 41 -3.52 3.76 -6.43
C THR A 41 -3.56 4.84 -7.50
N PHE A 42 -2.42 5.28 -8.01
CA PHE A 42 -2.30 6.34 -9.01
C PHE A 42 -2.39 5.82 -10.45
N ASP A 43 -1.94 4.60 -10.70
CA ASP A 43 -1.89 4.04 -12.05
C ASP A 43 -2.72 2.75 -12.17
N LYS A 44 -4.03 2.93 -12.38
CA LYS A 44 -4.92 1.81 -12.75
C LYS A 44 -4.57 1.18 -14.11
N GLN A 45 -3.72 1.79 -14.92
CA GLN A 45 -3.37 1.33 -16.26
C GLN A 45 -2.02 0.63 -16.32
N SER A 46 -1.02 1.00 -15.52
CA SER A 46 0.32 0.39 -15.55
C SER A 46 0.36 -0.98 -14.84
N VAL A 47 -0.56 -1.25 -13.94
CA VAL A 47 -0.71 -2.57 -13.28
C VAL A 47 -1.23 -3.65 -14.23
N LYS A 48 -1.70 -3.27 -15.41
CA LYS A 48 -2.44 -4.14 -16.33
C LYS A 48 -1.64 -4.72 -17.46
N LYS A 49 -0.36 -4.89 -17.46
CA LYS A 49 0.29 -5.61 -18.57
C LYS A 49 1.63 -6.23 -18.23
N GLY A 50 1.68 -7.18 -17.31
CA GLY A 50 2.40 -8.41 -17.63
C GLY A 50 1.43 -9.24 -18.47
N ASN A 51 1.80 -9.55 -19.70
CA ASN A 51 1.01 -10.38 -20.63
C ASN A 51 1.00 -11.85 -20.19
N ASP A 52 0.51 -12.16 -19.00
CA ASP A 52 0.17 -13.52 -18.61
C ASP A 52 -1.28 -13.52 -18.13
N ALA A 53 -2.10 -14.16 -18.93
CA ALA A 53 -3.55 -14.24 -18.83
C ALA A 53 -4.04 -15.12 -17.66
N ASN A 54 -3.40 -15.07 -16.50
CA ASN A 54 -3.86 -15.68 -15.28
C ASN A 54 -3.80 -14.65 -14.16
N ASN A 55 -4.98 -14.18 -13.76
CA ASN A 55 -5.24 -13.19 -12.72
C ASN A 55 -4.97 -13.72 -11.28
N ASP A 56 -3.98 -14.52 -11.06
CA ASP A 56 -3.56 -14.90 -9.71
C ASP A 56 -2.61 -13.83 -9.17
N VAL A 57 -3.20 -12.67 -8.87
CA VAL A 57 -2.48 -11.58 -8.18
C VAL A 57 -2.14 -12.05 -6.78
N TRP A 58 -0.86 -12.25 -6.53
CA TRP A 58 -0.34 -12.58 -5.22
C TRP A 58 -0.82 -11.56 -4.17
N PRO A 59 -1.52 -11.97 -3.11
CA PRO A 59 -2.20 -11.04 -2.20
C PRO A 59 -1.24 -10.47 -1.15
N ILE A 60 -0.14 -9.86 -1.59
CA ILE A 60 0.91 -9.33 -0.69
C ILE A 60 0.35 -8.31 0.31
N ASP A 61 -0.58 -7.48 -0.14
CA ASP A 61 -1.23 -6.51 0.74
C ASP A 61 -1.99 -7.19 1.89
N SER A 62 -2.56 -8.37 1.60
CA SER A 62 -3.28 -9.18 2.60
C SER A 62 -2.31 -9.86 3.57
N TYR A 63 -1.19 -10.38 3.08
CA TYR A 63 -0.15 -10.95 3.94
C TYR A 63 0.43 -9.89 4.88
N LEU A 64 0.77 -8.71 4.36
CA LEU A 64 1.28 -7.60 5.16
C LEU A 64 0.26 -7.13 6.20
N TRP A 65 -1.01 -7.04 5.80
CA TRP A 65 -2.07 -6.60 6.69
C TRP A 65 -2.26 -7.56 7.86
N ILE A 66 -2.30 -8.88 7.61
CA ILE A 66 -2.48 -9.90 8.65
C ILE A 66 -1.30 -9.91 9.63
N ILE A 67 -0.06 -9.82 9.12
CA ILE A 67 1.13 -9.73 9.99
C ILE A 67 1.04 -8.50 10.89
N ARG A 68 0.70 -7.34 10.34
CA ARG A 68 0.56 -6.11 11.12
C ARG A 68 -0.56 -6.22 12.15
N ASP A 69 -1.74 -6.73 11.76
CA ASP A 69 -2.85 -6.93 12.67
C ASP A 69 -2.46 -7.83 13.84
N PHE A 70 -1.67 -8.87 13.57
CA PHE A 70 -1.15 -9.74 14.63
C PHE A 70 -0.16 -9.02 15.55
N LEU A 71 0.76 -8.24 15.02
CA LEU A 71 1.75 -7.51 15.81
C LEU A 71 1.12 -6.44 16.70
N GLU A 72 0.03 -5.83 16.25
CA GLU A 72 -0.69 -4.79 16.97
C GLU A 72 -1.70 -5.37 17.97
N ASN A 73 -2.41 -6.44 17.63
CA ASN A 73 -3.58 -6.94 18.35
C ASN A 73 -3.43 -8.36 18.88
N GLY A 74 -2.37 -9.08 18.51
CA GLY A 74 -2.20 -10.50 18.84
C GLY A 74 -3.13 -11.41 18.00
N TYR A 75 -3.30 -12.66 18.47
CA TYR A 75 -4.19 -13.60 17.79
C TYR A 75 -5.65 -13.13 17.82
N TYR A 76 -6.30 -13.21 16.67
CA TYR A 76 -7.73 -12.95 16.58
C TYR A 76 -8.55 -14.10 17.17
N TYR A 77 -9.49 -13.76 18.06
CA TYR A 77 -10.47 -14.66 18.59
C TYR A 77 -11.86 -14.07 18.41
N ASN A 78 -12.82 -14.89 18.02
CA ASN A 78 -14.20 -14.45 18.03
C ASN A 78 -14.66 -14.32 19.50
N ARG A 79 -15.11 -13.13 19.87
CA ARG A 79 -15.55 -12.84 21.24
C ARG A 79 -17.06 -12.89 21.30
N GLU A 80 -17.58 -13.95 21.91
CA GLU A 80 -19.00 -14.11 22.12
C GLU A 80 -19.39 -13.79 23.56
N LYS A 81 -20.54 -13.13 23.74
CA LYS A 81 -21.15 -12.99 25.04
C LYS A 81 -21.94 -14.25 25.35
N ILE A 82 -21.42 -15.05 26.25
CA ILE A 82 -22.12 -16.20 26.78
C ILE A 82 -22.95 -15.77 27.99
N TYR A 83 -24.21 -16.12 27.97
CA TYR A 83 -25.13 -15.86 29.07
C TYR A 83 -25.38 -17.15 29.85
N SER A 84 -25.19 -17.09 31.15
CA SER A 84 -25.42 -18.23 32.03
C SER A 84 -26.23 -17.82 33.29
N ARG A 85 -26.96 -18.75 33.85
CA ARG A 85 -27.56 -18.58 35.16
C ARG A 85 -26.50 -18.81 36.21
N SER A 86 -26.02 -17.74 36.85
CA SER A 86 -24.92 -17.80 37.80
C SER A 86 -25.01 -16.63 38.80
N ASN A 87 -24.48 -16.84 39.99
CA ASN A 87 -24.33 -15.78 40.99
C ASN A 87 -23.00 -15.04 40.87
N SER A 88 -22.13 -15.40 39.90
CA SER A 88 -20.83 -14.78 39.66
C SER A 88 -20.76 -14.23 38.24
N GLY A 89 -20.26 -12.99 38.07
CA GLY A 89 -20.08 -12.32 36.78
C GLY A 89 -20.91 -11.04 36.67
N LYS A 90 -20.84 -10.37 35.50
CA LYS A 90 -21.62 -9.16 35.24
C LYS A 90 -23.08 -9.49 34.99
N ILE A 91 -23.97 -9.02 35.84
CA ILE A 91 -25.41 -9.29 35.75
C ILE A 91 -25.99 -8.56 34.52
N ASP A 92 -26.76 -9.29 33.71
CA ASP A 92 -27.63 -8.74 32.69
C ASP A 92 -29.04 -8.57 33.25
N TRP A 93 -29.30 -7.39 33.81
CA TRP A 93 -30.60 -7.07 34.41
C TRP A 93 -31.76 -7.20 33.44
N LYS A 94 -31.57 -6.80 32.17
CA LYS A 94 -32.62 -6.92 31.14
C LYS A 94 -33.08 -8.36 30.93
N ARG A 95 -32.16 -9.33 30.99
CA ARG A 95 -32.47 -10.77 30.86
C ARG A 95 -32.94 -11.37 32.18
N THR A 96 -32.36 -10.92 33.29
CA THR A 96 -32.76 -11.39 34.64
C THR A 96 -34.20 -11.04 34.96
N LEU A 97 -34.63 -9.79 34.67
CA LEU A 97 -35.99 -9.33 34.91
C LEU A 97 -37.05 -9.98 33.99
N LYS A 98 -36.64 -10.66 32.93
CA LYS A 98 -37.54 -11.43 32.06
C LYS A 98 -37.81 -12.84 32.59
N GLN A 99 -37.10 -13.27 33.62
CA GLN A 99 -37.37 -14.56 34.26
C GLN A 99 -38.61 -14.43 35.16
N THR A 100 -39.30 -15.56 35.42
CA THR A 100 -40.39 -15.60 36.37
C THR A 100 -39.84 -15.39 37.79
N PRO A 101 -40.23 -14.34 38.46
CA PRO A 101 -39.78 -14.09 39.84
C PRO A 101 -40.49 -15.02 40.82
N ILE A 102 -39.84 -15.26 41.97
CA ILE A 102 -40.42 -15.90 43.14
C ILE A 102 -40.89 -14.78 44.03
N TYR A 103 -42.14 -14.88 44.48
CA TYR A 103 -42.73 -13.95 45.46
C TYR A 103 -42.68 -14.57 46.82
N SER A 104 -42.03 -13.96 47.78
CA SER A 104 -41.99 -14.40 49.18
C SER A 104 -42.02 -13.17 50.11
N ASP A 105 -42.93 -13.11 51.03
CA ASP A 105 -43.09 -12.10 52.07
C ASP A 105 -43.07 -10.64 51.55
N GLY A 106 -43.73 -10.42 50.40
CA GLY A 106 -43.79 -9.11 49.76
C GLY A 106 -42.53 -8.73 48.96
N ASN A 107 -41.54 -9.61 48.91
CA ASN A 107 -40.29 -9.42 48.14
C ASN A 107 -40.30 -10.18 46.83
N ILE A 108 -39.62 -9.59 45.81
CA ILE A 108 -39.39 -10.23 44.51
C ILE A 108 -37.97 -10.82 44.52
N ILE A 109 -37.89 -12.13 44.43
CA ILE A 109 -36.64 -12.88 44.48
C ILE A 109 -36.41 -13.57 43.16
N TYR A 110 -35.19 -13.50 42.61
CA TYR A 110 -34.72 -14.28 41.50
C TYR A 110 -33.76 -15.38 42.00
N ASP A 111 -34.07 -16.63 41.76
CA ASP A 111 -33.25 -17.77 42.23
C ASP A 111 -31.83 -17.69 41.71
N LYS A 112 -31.67 -17.40 40.42
CA LYS A 112 -30.36 -17.17 39.80
C LYS A 112 -30.43 -16.00 38.84
N MET A 113 -29.41 -15.16 38.90
CA MET A 113 -29.27 -14.05 37.96
C MET A 113 -28.72 -14.51 36.63
N ILE A 114 -29.10 -13.87 35.52
CA ILE A 114 -28.44 -14.08 34.24
C ILE A 114 -27.22 -13.20 34.21
N THR A 115 -26.07 -13.85 34.18
CA THR A 115 -24.77 -13.17 34.06
C THR A 115 -24.22 -13.30 32.66
N SER A 116 -23.49 -12.30 32.18
CA SER A 116 -22.79 -12.31 30.90
C SER A 116 -21.28 -12.41 31.13
N LYS A 117 -20.66 -13.30 30.39
CA LYS A 117 -19.20 -13.44 30.29
C LYS A 117 -18.77 -13.36 28.83
N ILE A 118 -17.71 -12.62 28.57
CA ILE A 118 -17.09 -12.64 27.26
C ILE A 118 -16.16 -13.85 27.19
N SER A 119 -16.44 -14.78 26.30
CA SER A 119 -15.58 -15.91 26.01
C SER A 119 -14.89 -15.73 24.67
N ALA A 120 -13.58 -15.99 24.63
CA ALA A 120 -12.84 -16.09 23.41
C ALA A 120 -12.93 -17.54 22.92
N SER A 121 -13.53 -17.76 21.77
CA SER A 121 -13.63 -19.10 21.20
C SER A 121 -12.48 -19.35 20.20
N ASN A 122 -11.89 -20.54 20.26
CA ASN A 122 -10.96 -21.02 19.23
C ASN A 122 -11.79 -21.72 18.13
N ASP A 123 -12.68 -20.97 17.51
CA ASP A 123 -13.56 -21.43 16.46
C ASP A 123 -12.85 -21.49 15.09
N ILE A 124 -13.59 -21.89 14.07
CA ILE A 124 -13.10 -21.97 12.69
C ILE A 124 -12.51 -20.64 12.21
N VAL A 125 -13.04 -19.51 12.67
CA VAL A 125 -12.55 -18.16 12.29
C VAL A 125 -11.18 -17.89 12.91
N ALA A 126 -11.00 -18.21 14.20
CA ALA A 126 -9.72 -18.07 14.89
C ALA A 126 -8.64 -18.98 14.27
N GLN A 127 -9.02 -20.21 13.92
CA GLN A 127 -8.10 -21.14 13.25
C GLN A 127 -7.75 -20.66 11.83
N THR A 128 -8.72 -20.12 11.10
CA THR A 128 -8.48 -19.51 9.79
C THR A 128 -7.49 -18.35 9.89
N TYR A 129 -7.65 -17.50 10.91
CA TYR A 129 -6.71 -16.40 11.14
C TYR A 129 -5.28 -16.90 11.37
N ARG A 130 -5.12 -17.93 12.22
CA ARG A 130 -3.79 -18.55 12.48
C ARG A 130 -3.18 -19.16 11.22
N LEU A 131 -3.98 -19.88 10.41
CA LEU A 131 -3.52 -20.45 9.14
C LEU A 131 -3.04 -19.36 8.19
N CYS A 132 -3.84 -18.32 7.98
CA CYS A 132 -3.48 -17.20 7.12
C CYS A 132 -2.25 -16.43 7.64
N LEU A 133 -2.13 -16.26 8.97
CA LEU A 133 -0.95 -15.65 9.58
C LEU A 133 0.30 -16.49 9.32
N LYS A 134 0.24 -17.81 9.52
CA LYS A 134 1.38 -18.69 9.22
C LYS A 134 1.79 -18.57 7.76
N GLN A 135 0.85 -18.69 6.84
CA GLN A 135 1.13 -18.55 5.40
C GLN A 135 1.74 -17.18 5.07
N SER A 136 1.27 -16.12 5.74
CA SER A 136 1.83 -14.78 5.55
C SER A 136 3.29 -14.71 6.03
N VAL A 137 3.59 -15.28 7.19
CA VAL A 137 4.97 -15.31 7.72
C VAL A 137 5.88 -16.17 6.86
N ASP A 138 5.41 -17.37 6.46
CA ASP A 138 6.20 -18.29 5.61
C ASP A 138 6.51 -17.66 4.24
N ARG A 139 5.58 -16.86 3.69
CA ARG A 139 5.71 -16.26 2.35
C ARG A 139 6.52 -14.97 2.31
N ILE A 140 6.30 -14.07 3.27
CA ILE A 140 6.89 -12.72 3.24
C ILE A 140 7.58 -12.31 4.54
N GLY A 141 7.52 -13.12 5.61
CA GLY A 141 8.14 -12.80 6.90
C GLY A 141 9.64 -12.52 6.79
N TRP A 142 10.34 -13.27 5.94
CA TRP A 142 11.77 -13.10 5.70
C TRP A 142 12.15 -11.70 5.16
N LEU A 143 11.22 -11.00 4.45
CA LEU A 143 11.45 -9.63 3.97
C LEU A 143 11.64 -8.64 5.12
N PHE A 144 11.04 -8.93 6.27
CA PHE A 144 11.00 -8.05 7.44
C PHE A 144 11.66 -8.68 8.65
N ASP A 145 12.34 -9.82 8.45
CA ASP A 145 12.94 -10.62 9.53
C ASP A 145 11.89 -10.97 10.63
N TYR A 146 10.65 -11.17 10.22
CA TYR A 146 9.61 -11.73 11.07
C TYR A 146 9.75 -13.25 11.07
N ASN A 147 10.36 -13.77 12.13
CA ASN A 147 10.59 -15.20 12.31
C ASN A 147 9.94 -15.64 13.63
N PHE A 148 8.63 -15.74 13.67
CA PHE A 148 7.91 -16.22 14.83
C PHE A 148 7.08 -17.46 14.47
N TYR A 149 7.02 -18.38 15.43
CA TYR A 149 6.29 -19.63 15.28
C TYR A 149 4.78 -19.38 15.45
N VAL A 150 3.99 -19.89 14.53
CA VAL A 150 2.53 -19.87 14.58
C VAL A 150 2.03 -21.29 14.75
N GLU A 151 1.47 -21.61 15.92
CA GLU A 151 0.86 -22.89 16.17
C GLU A 151 -0.48 -23.03 15.41
N ILE A 152 -0.62 -24.10 14.62
CA ILE A 152 -1.83 -24.41 13.88
C ILE A 152 -2.40 -25.71 14.39
N GLN A 153 -3.70 -25.69 14.68
CA GLN A 153 -4.52 -26.87 14.82
C GLN A 153 -5.44 -26.92 13.60
N GLN A 154 -4.99 -27.55 12.52
CA GLN A 154 -5.79 -27.61 11.30
C GLN A 154 -6.85 -28.70 11.44
N MET A 155 -8.05 -28.32 11.84
CA MET A 155 -9.21 -29.22 11.98
C MET A 155 -10.19 -29.09 10.82
N PHE A 156 -10.07 -28.09 9.96
CA PHE A 156 -11.01 -27.74 8.91
C PHE A 156 -10.32 -27.64 7.54
N SER A 157 -11.05 -27.95 6.49
CA SER A 157 -10.61 -27.75 5.12
C SER A 157 -10.62 -26.25 4.75
N ILE A 158 -9.86 -25.87 3.72
CA ILE A 158 -9.81 -24.48 3.26
C ILE A 158 -11.18 -23.99 2.79
N SER A 159 -11.97 -24.88 2.14
CA SER A 159 -13.32 -24.58 1.68
C SER A 159 -14.29 -24.30 2.83
N GLU A 160 -14.22 -25.08 3.92
CA GLU A 160 -15.01 -24.85 5.14
C GLU A 160 -14.62 -23.53 5.80
N MET A 161 -13.32 -23.25 5.90
CA MET A 161 -12.81 -21.99 6.43
C MET A 161 -13.29 -20.78 5.60
N ALA A 162 -13.19 -20.86 4.27
CA ALA A 162 -13.66 -19.81 3.38
C ALA A 162 -15.18 -19.58 3.49
N SER A 163 -15.94 -20.66 3.61
CA SER A 163 -17.40 -20.60 3.79
C SER A 163 -17.79 -19.93 5.10
N ALA A 164 -17.11 -20.30 6.20
CA ALA A 164 -17.32 -19.69 7.51
C ALA A 164 -17.00 -18.18 7.50
N ILE A 165 -15.88 -17.78 6.91
CA ILE A 165 -15.50 -16.36 6.82
C ILE A 165 -16.50 -15.58 5.96
N ARG A 166 -17.01 -16.13 4.84
CA ARG A 166 -18.06 -15.47 4.03
C ARG A 166 -19.34 -15.26 4.83
N LYS A 167 -19.73 -16.25 5.65
CA LYS A 167 -20.89 -16.14 6.52
C LYS A 167 -20.73 -15.01 7.54
N GLU A 168 -19.60 -14.95 8.22
CA GLU A 168 -19.29 -13.89 9.19
C GLU A 168 -19.23 -12.50 8.51
N LEU A 169 -18.63 -12.42 7.31
CA LEU A 169 -18.55 -11.17 6.54
C LEU A 169 -19.94 -10.60 6.22
N ASN A 170 -20.89 -11.48 5.88
CA ASN A 170 -22.27 -11.08 5.56
C ASN A 170 -23.08 -10.66 6.81
N GLN A 171 -22.67 -11.09 8.00
CA GLN A 171 -23.39 -10.84 9.25
C GLN A 171 -22.82 -9.67 10.04
N THR A 172 -21.58 -9.24 9.74
CA THR A 172 -20.94 -8.16 10.49
C THR A 172 -21.17 -6.79 9.87
N PHE A 173 -21.38 -5.78 10.73
CA PHE A 173 -21.43 -4.37 10.35
C PHE A 173 -20.15 -3.62 10.74
N ASP A 174 -19.21 -4.29 11.42
CA ASP A 174 -17.95 -3.73 11.86
C ASP A 174 -16.95 -3.68 10.69
N ASP A 175 -16.54 -2.48 10.31
CA ASP A 175 -15.68 -2.26 9.14
C ASP A 175 -14.27 -2.87 9.32
N VAL A 176 -13.74 -2.89 10.55
CA VAL A 176 -12.45 -3.53 10.85
C VAL A 176 -12.54 -5.05 10.68
N LYS A 177 -13.64 -5.66 11.16
CA LYS A 177 -13.90 -7.10 10.93
C LYS A 177 -14.10 -7.40 9.46
N LYS A 178 -14.85 -6.58 8.72
CA LYS A 178 -15.01 -6.74 7.27
C LYS A 178 -13.68 -6.70 6.54
N LEU A 179 -12.83 -5.74 6.90
CA LEU A 179 -11.49 -5.61 6.31
C LEU A 179 -10.67 -6.87 6.59
N ARG A 180 -10.63 -7.35 7.84
CA ARG A 180 -9.94 -8.58 8.25
C ARG A 180 -10.44 -9.78 7.45
N TYR A 181 -11.75 -10.00 7.39
CA TYR A 181 -12.34 -11.14 6.69
C TYR A 181 -12.05 -11.11 5.18
N ASN A 182 -12.06 -9.92 4.57
CA ASN A 182 -11.67 -9.77 3.17
C ASN A 182 -10.21 -10.16 2.92
N HIS A 183 -9.29 -9.81 3.82
CA HIS A 183 -7.89 -10.21 3.71
C HIS A 183 -7.72 -11.72 3.90
N LEU A 184 -8.43 -12.32 4.87
CA LEU A 184 -8.43 -13.78 5.07
C LEU A 184 -8.93 -14.51 3.81
N LEU A 185 -10.04 -14.08 3.22
CA LEU A 185 -10.57 -14.68 1.98
C LEU A 185 -9.61 -14.57 0.81
N LYS A 186 -8.92 -13.46 0.64
CA LYS A 186 -7.91 -13.31 -0.42
C LYS A 186 -6.76 -14.31 -0.26
N ILE A 187 -6.31 -14.55 0.97
CA ILE A 187 -5.25 -15.52 1.26
C ILE A 187 -5.75 -16.94 1.02
N LEU A 188 -6.93 -17.31 1.53
CA LEU A 188 -7.51 -18.64 1.34
C LEU A 188 -7.73 -18.98 -0.14
N ASN A 189 -8.29 -18.04 -0.91
CA ASN A 189 -8.53 -18.25 -2.34
C ASN A 189 -7.22 -18.48 -3.11
N ASN A 190 -6.14 -17.85 -2.68
CA ASN A 190 -4.81 -18.08 -3.27
C ASN A 190 -4.22 -19.45 -2.88
N THR A 191 -4.72 -20.05 -1.78
CA THR A 191 -4.28 -21.35 -1.28
C THR A 191 -5.07 -22.51 -1.92
N GLU A 192 -6.37 -22.32 -2.19
CA GLU A 192 -7.24 -23.35 -2.84
C GLU A 192 -6.88 -23.63 -4.29
N GLY A 193 -6.30 -22.65 -4.95
CA GLY A 193 -5.70 -22.85 -6.27
C GLY A 193 -4.48 -23.75 -6.18
N ASN A 194 -4.67 -25.04 -5.91
CA ASN A 194 -3.64 -26.10 -5.88
C ASN A 194 -3.01 -26.38 -7.26
N LYS A 195 -2.99 -25.37 -8.12
CA LYS A 195 -2.01 -25.26 -9.18
C LYS A 195 -0.70 -25.02 -8.45
N MET A 196 0.09 -26.09 -8.30
CA MET A 196 1.52 -26.00 -8.02
C MET A 196 1.97 -24.66 -8.58
N ILE A 197 2.65 -23.87 -7.77
CA ILE A 197 3.21 -22.57 -8.17
C ILE A 197 4.27 -22.86 -9.26
N SER A 198 3.82 -23.35 -10.42
CA SER A 198 4.56 -23.39 -11.67
C SER A 198 4.37 -22.10 -12.46
N SER A 199 3.46 -21.25 -12.00
CA SER A 199 3.26 -19.93 -12.57
C SER A 199 4.13 -18.92 -11.83
N VAL A 200 4.97 -18.25 -12.58
CA VAL A 200 5.73 -17.10 -12.15
C VAL A 200 4.74 -16.04 -11.65
N CYS A 201 4.68 -15.83 -10.35
CA CYS A 201 3.85 -14.79 -9.77
C CYS A 201 4.70 -13.53 -9.58
N SER A 202 4.24 -12.39 -10.08
CA SER A 202 4.94 -11.13 -9.93
C SER A 202 4.04 -10.06 -9.32
N TYR A 203 4.58 -9.30 -8.38
CA TYR A 203 3.96 -8.14 -7.79
C TYR A 203 4.91 -6.96 -7.96
N GLY A 204 4.55 -6.00 -8.80
CA GLY A 204 5.45 -4.88 -9.06
C GLY A 204 4.94 -3.93 -10.12
N ILE A 205 5.81 -3.03 -10.51
CA ILE A 205 5.57 -1.98 -11.48
C ILE A 205 6.69 -1.99 -12.50
N THR A 206 6.34 -1.95 -13.77
CA THR A 206 7.32 -1.92 -14.87
C THR A 206 8.01 -0.57 -14.93
N ASN A 207 7.24 0.50 -14.73
CA ASN A 207 7.70 1.89 -14.90
C ASN A 207 7.74 2.60 -13.53
N TYR A 208 8.68 2.24 -12.69
CA TYR A 208 8.80 2.78 -11.33
C TYR A 208 9.11 4.28 -11.30
N TYR A 209 9.62 4.86 -12.40
CA TYR A 209 9.87 6.31 -12.48
C TYR A 209 8.60 7.14 -12.24
N TYR A 210 7.42 6.68 -12.65
CA TYR A 210 6.14 7.34 -12.34
C TYR A 210 5.86 7.43 -10.84
N VAL A 211 6.34 6.46 -10.07
CA VAL A 211 6.20 6.51 -8.60
C VAL A 211 7.01 7.66 -8.05
N PHE A 212 8.25 7.79 -8.55
CA PHE A 212 9.13 8.87 -8.13
C PHE A 212 8.57 10.26 -8.52
N GLU A 213 8.10 10.43 -9.75
CA GLU A 213 7.43 11.64 -10.22
C GLU A 213 6.23 12.00 -9.33
N THR A 214 5.38 11.00 -9.02
CA THR A 214 4.20 11.20 -8.15
C THR A 214 4.60 11.56 -6.71
N MET A 215 5.65 10.95 -6.19
CA MET A 215 6.16 11.27 -4.85
C MET A 215 6.68 12.71 -4.79
N VAL A 216 7.46 13.13 -5.79
CA VAL A 216 7.96 14.52 -5.91
C VAL A 216 6.80 15.50 -6.01
N ASP A 217 5.80 15.22 -6.87
CA ASP A 217 4.61 16.08 -7.00
C ASP A 217 3.79 16.14 -5.69
N SER A 218 3.71 15.05 -4.95
CA SER A 218 3.00 15.01 -3.66
C SER A 218 3.70 15.81 -2.56
N ILE A 219 5.04 15.89 -2.60
CA ILE A 219 5.84 16.58 -1.57
C ILE A 219 6.00 18.06 -1.91
N PHE A 220 6.31 18.37 -3.17
CA PHE A 220 6.65 19.72 -3.60
C PHE A 220 5.55 20.42 -4.37
N GLY A 221 4.55 19.67 -4.91
CA GLY A 221 3.50 20.20 -5.75
C GLY A 221 2.61 21.20 -5.00
N GLY A 222 2.82 22.49 -5.24
CA GLY A 222 2.03 23.58 -4.65
C GLY A 222 0.79 23.94 -5.46
N ILE A 223 0.73 23.57 -6.73
CA ILE A 223 -0.36 23.94 -7.65
C ILE A 223 -1.16 22.69 -8.03
N SER A 224 -2.19 22.38 -7.26
CA SER A 224 -3.11 21.30 -7.57
C SER A 224 -4.20 21.70 -8.60
N THR A 225 -4.52 22.96 -8.70
CA THR A 225 -5.56 23.51 -9.57
C THR A 225 -4.97 24.26 -10.75
N ASN A 226 -5.44 23.95 -11.97
CA ASN A 226 -5.06 24.65 -13.20
C ASN A 226 -3.60 24.41 -13.69
N LYS A 227 -3.01 23.22 -13.47
CA LYS A 227 -1.72 22.84 -14.09
C LYS A 227 -1.72 23.00 -15.62
N SER A 228 -2.86 22.82 -16.27
CA SER A 228 -2.99 22.89 -17.73
C SER A 228 -2.55 24.24 -18.36
N LYS A 229 -2.63 25.34 -17.62
CA LYS A 229 -2.15 26.63 -18.11
C LYS A 229 -0.63 26.70 -18.31
N TYR A 230 0.12 25.80 -17.64
CA TYR A 230 1.56 25.69 -17.71
C TYR A 230 2.05 24.68 -18.77
N ASN A 231 1.11 24.10 -19.53
CA ASN A 231 1.42 23.09 -20.54
C ASN A 231 1.70 23.74 -21.90
N PRO A 232 2.94 23.75 -22.40
CA PRO A 232 3.21 24.18 -23.75
C PRO A 232 2.48 23.31 -24.76
N SER A 233 1.87 23.95 -25.76
CA SER A 233 1.22 23.23 -26.86
C SER A 233 1.47 23.91 -28.18
N GLY A 234 1.79 23.12 -29.21
CA GLY A 234 1.89 23.61 -30.57
C GLY A 234 0.56 23.62 -31.29
N HIS A 235 0.44 24.47 -32.32
CA HIS A 235 -0.73 24.51 -33.18
C HIS A 235 -0.29 24.35 -34.63
N TRP A 236 -1.05 23.55 -35.36
CA TRP A 236 -0.85 23.35 -36.79
C TRP A 236 -1.84 24.22 -37.57
N HIS A 237 -1.31 24.97 -38.54
CA HIS A 237 -2.10 25.68 -39.50
C HIS A 237 -1.79 25.10 -40.86
N LEU A 238 -2.74 24.39 -41.45
CA LEU A 238 -2.58 23.71 -42.73
C LEU A 238 -3.18 24.52 -43.85
N THR A 239 -2.67 24.31 -45.08
CA THR A 239 -3.29 24.87 -46.29
C THR A 239 -4.75 24.42 -46.38
N GLY A 240 -5.62 25.36 -46.79
CA GLY A 240 -7.08 25.15 -46.79
C GLY A 240 -7.76 25.45 -45.47
N GLY A 241 -7.13 26.20 -44.55
CA GLY A 241 -7.75 26.75 -43.33
C GLY A 241 -7.98 25.75 -42.19
N ARG A 242 -7.50 24.52 -42.34
CA ARG A 242 -7.57 23.51 -41.27
C ARG A 242 -6.54 23.82 -40.17
N THR A 243 -7.02 23.84 -38.93
CA THR A 243 -6.16 24.01 -37.75
C THR A 243 -6.21 22.77 -36.87
N GLY A 244 -5.13 22.45 -36.18
CA GLY A 244 -5.04 21.33 -35.23
C GLY A 244 -4.11 21.69 -34.07
N LYS A 245 -4.42 21.17 -32.88
CA LYS A 245 -3.56 21.29 -31.71
C LYS A 245 -2.66 20.08 -31.62
N ALA A 246 -1.36 20.28 -31.43
CA ALA A 246 -0.44 19.20 -31.11
C ALA A 246 -0.63 18.72 -29.65
N SER A 247 -0.08 17.56 -29.33
CA SER A 247 -0.05 17.08 -27.95
C SER A 247 0.68 18.07 -27.05
N GLU A 248 0.12 18.28 -25.86
CA GLU A 248 0.73 19.18 -24.86
C GLU A 248 1.95 18.51 -24.21
N LEU A 249 2.98 19.30 -23.97
CA LEU A 249 4.03 18.93 -23.06
C LEU A 249 3.53 19.23 -21.64
N ARG A 250 3.82 18.34 -20.69
CA ARG A 250 3.31 18.44 -19.31
C ARG A 250 4.49 18.42 -18.33
N PRO A 251 4.75 19.52 -17.62
CA PRO A 251 5.69 19.51 -16.51
C PRO A 251 5.23 18.55 -15.40
N ASP A 252 6.16 17.83 -14.79
CA ASP A 252 5.84 16.86 -13.72
C ASP A 252 5.32 17.61 -12.50
N THR A 253 6.05 18.60 -12.02
CA THR A 253 5.72 19.35 -10.80
C THR A 253 5.96 20.84 -10.98
N ILE A 254 5.01 21.65 -10.51
CA ILE A 254 5.12 23.11 -10.51
C ILE A 254 4.92 23.60 -9.08
N VAL A 255 5.90 24.37 -8.60
CA VAL A 255 5.86 24.95 -7.26
C VAL A 255 5.85 26.47 -7.39
N LYS A 256 4.94 27.12 -6.70
CA LYS A 256 4.93 28.57 -6.58
C LYS A 256 5.24 28.93 -5.14
N ASN A 257 6.35 29.64 -4.94
CA ASN A 257 6.77 30.11 -3.64
C ASN A 257 7.05 31.61 -3.73
N GLU A 258 6.24 32.39 -3.02
CA GLU A 258 6.28 33.86 -3.04
C GLU A 258 6.15 34.38 -4.50
N ASP A 259 7.22 35.02 -4.99
CA ASP A 259 7.30 35.59 -6.34
C ASP A 259 7.96 34.65 -7.36
N LYS A 260 8.39 33.43 -6.96
CA LYS A 260 9.14 32.51 -7.83
C LYS A 260 8.29 31.32 -8.23
N THR A 261 8.39 30.96 -9.50
CA THR A 261 7.81 29.71 -10.02
C THR A 261 8.91 28.73 -10.37
N TYR A 262 8.86 27.56 -9.74
CA TYR A 262 9.79 26.46 -10.00
C TYR A 262 9.09 25.40 -10.84
N ILE A 263 9.76 25.00 -11.93
CA ILE A 263 9.34 23.89 -12.78
C ILE A 263 10.30 22.75 -12.52
N LEU A 264 9.79 21.71 -11.87
CA LEU A 264 10.59 20.58 -11.43
C LEU A 264 10.28 19.37 -12.31
N ASP A 265 11.30 18.75 -12.87
CA ASP A 265 11.23 17.53 -13.65
C ASP A 265 11.92 16.42 -12.84
N ALA A 266 11.15 15.43 -12.44
CA ALA A 266 11.62 14.35 -11.59
C ALA A 266 12.19 13.20 -12.44
N LYS A 267 13.45 12.87 -12.25
CA LYS A 267 14.16 11.86 -13.03
C LYS A 267 14.87 10.86 -12.12
N MET A 268 14.66 9.57 -12.35
CA MET A 268 15.36 8.50 -11.62
C MET A 268 16.74 8.19 -12.22
N TYR A 269 17.50 9.22 -12.55
CA TYR A 269 18.90 9.06 -12.97
C TYR A 269 19.81 8.83 -11.76
N GLN A 270 20.95 8.17 -11.99
CA GLN A 270 21.84 7.74 -10.90
C GLN A 270 22.89 8.77 -10.49
N TYR A 271 22.92 9.95 -11.06
CA TYR A 271 23.94 10.96 -10.80
C TYR A 271 24.17 11.24 -9.31
N GLY A 272 23.08 11.32 -8.52
CA GLY A 272 23.16 11.49 -7.07
C GLY A 272 23.75 10.31 -6.29
N CYS A 273 24.02 9.20 -6.97
CA CYS A 273 24.67 8.01 -6.41
C CYS A 273 26.05 7.74 -7.01
N THR A 274 26.32 8.16 -8.23
CA THR A 274 27.52 7.81 -9.00
C THR A 274 28.44 9.00 -9.25
N HIS A 275 27.91 10.22 -9.25
CA HIS A 275 28.60 11.46 -9.66
C HIS A 275 29.16 11.38 -11.10
N SER A 276 28.60 10.46 -11.92
CA SER A 276 29.03 10.27 -13.32
C SER A 276 28.20 11.13 -14.25
N MET A 277 28.88 11.85 -15.16
CA MET A 277 28.23 12.68 -16.19
C MET A 277 27.30 11.86 -17.11
N SER A 278 27.57 10.55 -17.30
CA SER A 278 26.73 9.65 -18.10
C SER A 278 25.35 9.39 -17.46
N ASP A 279 25.23 9.68 -16.17
CA ASP A 279 24.03 9.46 -15.37
C ASP A 279 23.21 10.74 -15.15
N LEU A 280 23.48 11.77 -15.94
CA LEU A 280 22.68 13.00 -16.01
C LEU A 280 21.55 12.89 -17.05
N PRO A 281 20.52 13.74 -16.94
CA PRO A 281 19.47 13.86 -17.94
C PRO A 281 20.02 14.15 -19.35
N ASP A 282 19.43 13.51 -20.34
CA ASP A 282 19.81 13.67 -21.74
C ASP A 282 19.40 15.04 -22.34
N THR A 283 19.87 15.31 -23.56
CA THR A 283 19.56 16.55 -24.27
C THR A 283 18.07 16.74 -24.51
N GLN A 284 17.30 15.66 -24.67
CA GLN A 284 15.85 15.74 -24.86
C GLN A 284 15.16 16.24 -23.59
N SER A 285 15.59 15.75 -22.44
CA SER A 285 15.10 16.22 -21.12
C SER A 285 15.44 17.68 -20.90
N LEU A 286 16.67 18.11 -21.25
CA LEU A 286 17.09 19.51 -21.20
C LEU A 286 16.23 20.41 -22.09
N GLN A 287 15.97 20.00 -23.36
CA GLN A 287 15.12 20.76 -24.28
C GLN A 287 13.69 20.92 -23.75
N LYS A 288 13.11 19.85 -23.21
CA LYS A 288 11.79 19.95 -22.58
C LYS A 288 11.77 20.95 -21.44
N GLN A 289 12.78 20.90 -20.59
CA GLN A 289 12.88 21.78 -19.44
C GLN A 289 13.02 23.25 -19.83
N ILE A 290 13.86 23.53 -20.84
CA ILE A 290 13.97 24.88 -21.44
C ILE A 290 12.62 25.34 -21.99
N THR A 291 11.96 24.49 -22.77
CA THR A 291 10.64 24.80 -23.35
C THR A 291 9.59 25.14 -22.29
N TYR A 292 9.59 24.42 -21.17
CA TYR A 292 8.71 24.75 -20.05
C TYR A 292 9.00 26.12 -19.48
N GLY A 293 10.27 26.41 -19.20
CA GLY A 293 10.69 27.71 -18.66
C GLY A 293 10.33 28.86 -19.57
N ASP A 294 10.66 28.77 -20.85
CA ASP A 294 10.36 29.78 -21.86
C ASP A 294 8.85 30.01 -22.01
N TYR A 295 8.06 28.93 -21.99
CA TYR A 295 6.60 29.04 -22.07
C TYR A 295 6.03 29.76 -20.85
N VAL A 296 6.47 29.41 -19.65
CA VAL A 296 5.97 30.04 -18.42
C VAL A 296 6.40 31.50 -18.37
N HIS A 297 7.64 31.79 -18.73
CA HIS A 297 8.14 33.18 -18.80
C HIS A 297 7.34 34.01 -19.79
N ASN A 298 7.20 33.55 -21.04
CA ASN A 298 6.63 34.35 -22.11
C ASN A 298 5.11 34.36 -22.15
N ALA A 299 4.47 33.19 -22.00
CA ALA A 299 3.02 33.04 -22.15
C ALA A 299 2.26 33.40 -20.86
N ILE A 300 2.85 33.12 -19.70
CA ILE A 300 2.25 33.39 -18.39
C ILE A 300 2.77 34.71 -17.81
N LYS A 301 3.83 35.29 -18.41
CA LYS A 301 4.49 36.53 -17.98
C LYS A 301 5.02 36.45 -16.55
N ASP A 302 5.66 35.32 -16.22
CA ASP A 302 6.32 35.12 -14.94
C ASP A 302 7.84 35.36 -15.12
N GLU A 303 8.36 36.44 -14.56
CA GLU A 303 9.77 36.83 -14.72
C GLU A 303 10.71 36.02 -13.82
N HIS A 304 10.18 35.34 -12.81
CA HIS A 304 10.97 34.64 -11.79
C HIS A 304 10.89 33.14 -11.92
N VAL A 305 10.90 32.61 -13.16
CA VAL A 305 10.87 31.15 -13.43
C VAL A 305 12.23 30.54 -13.16
N ARG A 306 12.23 29.38 -12.53
CA ARG A 306 13.40 28.53 -12.30
C ARG A 306 13.09 27.11 -12.73
N ASN A 307 14.00 26.54 -13.51
CA ASN A 307 13.94 25.14 -13.93
C ASN A 307 14.91 24.30 -13.10
N ALA A 308 14.47 23.11 -12.67
CA ALA A 308 15.33 22.19 -11.96
C ALA A 308 14.97 20.73 -12.24
N PHE A 309 15.99 19.88 -12.21
CA PHE A 309 15.80 18.43 -12.14
C PHE A 309 15.84 17.97 -10.69
N ILE A 310 14.94 17.07 -10.34
CA ILE A 310 14.96 16.38 -9.05
C ILE A 310 15.47 14.96 -9.28
N LEU A 311 16.62 14.65 -8.73
CA LEU A 311 17.27 13.35 -8.85
C LEU A 311 17.35 12.67 -7.48
N PRO A 312 17.26 11.32 -7.42
CA PRO A 312 17.57 10.61 -6.19
C PRO A 312 19.01 10.86 -5.73
N TYR A 313 19.18 11.07 -4.44
CA TYR A 313 20.48 11.28 -3.82
C TYR A 313 20.69 10.31 -2.67
N ASN A 314 21.87 9.69 -2.63
CA ASN A 314 22.28 8.86 -1.52
C ASN A 314 23.31 9.61 -0.65
N LYS A 315 22.85 10.08 0.50
CA LYS A 315 23.66 10.83 1.45
C LYS A 315 24.88 10.05 1.97
N GLU A 316 24.76 8.74 2.12
CA GLU A 316 25.84 7.90 2.67
C GLU A 316 27.06 7.76 1.74
N LEU A 317 26.83 7.89 0.43
CA LEU A 317 27.92 7.81 -0.54
C LEU A 317 28.76 9.09 -0.57
N GLU A 318 28.28 10.18 0.03
CA GLU A 318 28.96 11.47 0.10
C GLU A 318 29.60 11.92 -1.25
N VAL A 319 28.97 11.54 -2.38
CA VAL A 319 29.53 11.76 -3.73
C VAL A 319 29.79 13.23 -4.05
N PHE A 320 29.15 14.15 -3.32
CA PHE A 320 29.30 15.60 -3.49
C PHE A 320 30.07 16.27 -2.35
N LYS A 321 30.65 15.53 -1.41
CA LYS A 321 31.33 16.09 -0.22
C LYS A 321 32.37 17.19 -0.54
N ASN A 322 33.02 17.06 -1.68
CA ASN A 322 34.07 18.00 -2.12
C ASN A 322 33.62 18.82 -3.34
N ASP A 323 32.35 18.87 -3.68
CA ASP A 323 31.86 19.67 -4.80
C ASP A 323 31.72 21.13 -4.35
N PRO A 324 32.51 22.08 -4.92
CA PRO A 324 32.45 23.48 -4.54
C PRO A 324 31.14 24.17 -4.92
N ASN A 325 30.34 23.55 -5.79
CA ASN A 325 29.05 24.07 -6.25
C ASN A 325 27.86 23.48 -5.47
N LEU A 326 28.13 22.64 -4.49
CA LEU A 326 27.08 22.10 -3.62
C LEU A 326 26.59 23.22 -2.69
N LEU A 327 25.38 23.68 -2.94
CA LEU A 327 24.64 24.59 -2.06
C LEU A 327 23.93 23.79 -1.00
N CYS A 328 24.57 23.52 0.12
CA CYS A 328 23.97 22.89 1.30
C CYS A 328 23.59 23.91 2.35
#